data_c8988d3c8afc481401db3914af976444
#
_entry.id   c8988d3c8afc481401db3914af976444
#
_cell.length_a   1.000
_cell.length_b   1.000
_cell.length_c   1.000
_cell.angle_alpha   90.00
_cell.angle_beta   90.00
_cell.angle_gamma   90.00
#
_symmetry.space_group_name_H-M   'P 1'
#
loop_
_entity.id
_entity.type
_entity.pdbx_description
1 polymer ?
#
loop_
_entity_poly.entity_id
_entity_poly.type
_entity_poly.pdbx_seq_one_letter_code
_entity_poly.pdbx_strand_id
1 'polypeptide(L)'
;MRKLLTIATIALAPLAFSTQAAMSPQMEKTLIAVCKAGASNNVVTFNGTMKEYRINKQRVFPRLVCNDQSFHQFALSNGADRTAAKIERYSLGTVTIQDITMNYSDDQILAVNY
;
A
#
# COMPACT_ATOMS: atom_id res chain seq x y z
N MET A 1 -1.34 26.23 56.92
CA MET A 1 -1.24 26.07 56.45
C MET A 1 -0.76 25.66 55.59
N ARG A 2 -0.68 25.12 54.97
CA ARG A 2 -0.16 24.76 54.19
C ARG A 2 -0.71 24.41 53.24
N LYS A 3 -0.69 24.47 52.21
CA LYS A 3 -1.18 24.28 51.33
C LYS A 3 -0.66 23.58 50.51
N LEU A 4 -0.88 22.82 49.89
CA LEU A 4 -0.51 22.09 49.18
C LEU A 4 -0.76 22.30 47.92
N LEU A 5 -0.12 22.56 47.09
CA LEU A 5 -0.25 22.75 45.95
C LEU A 5 -0.08 21.62 45.20
N THR A 6 -0.97 20.98 44.80
CA THR A 6 -0.87 19.94 44.02
C THR A 6 -0.74 20.37 42.70
N ILE A 7 0.27 20.21 42.10
CA ILE A 7 0.42 20.55 40.83
C ILE A 7 0.05 19.43 40.04
N ALA A 8 -0.96 19.52 39.43
CA ALA A 8 -1.38 18.51 38.52
C ALA A 8 -0.54 18.59 37.33
N THR A 9 0.35 17.75 37.24
CA THR A 9 1.13 17.68 36.10
C THR A 9 0.39 16.99 35.08
N ILE A 10 -0.06 17.65 34.17
CA ILE A 10 -0.75 17.06 33.10
C ILE A 10 0.25 16.55 32.18
N ALA A 11 0.37 15.32 32.17
CA ALA A 11 1.25 14.72 31.24
C ALA A 11 0.57 14.71 29.92
N LEU A 12 0.96 15.55 29.11
CA LEU A 12 0.47 15.54 27.81
C LEU A 12 1.19 14.49 27.11
N ALA A 13 0.59 13.43 26.93
CA ALA A 13 1.13 12.40 26.13
C ALA A 13 1.12 12.89 24.72
N PRO A 14 2.21 12.98 24.10
CA PRO A 14 2.23 13.34 22.72
C PRO A 14 1.65 12.20 21.97
N LEU A 15 0.64 12.49 21.32
CA LEU A 15 0.09 11.56 20.46
C LEU A 15 1.03 11.46 19.31
N ALA A 16 1.76 10.44 19.33
CA ALA A 16 2.62 10.21 18.24
C ALA A 16 1.78 9.69 17.15
N PHE A 17 1.29 10.56 16.39
CA PHE A 17 0.63 10.11 15.23
C PHE A 17 1.69 9.76 14.27
N SER A 18 1.63 8.61 13.77
CA SER A 18 2.45 8.31 12.68
C SER A 18 2.02 9.23 11.60
N THR A 19 2.88 9.98 11.19
CA THR A 19 2.63 10.89 10.14
C THR A 19 2.56 10.23 8.84
N GLN A 20 2.66 8.92 8.80
CA GLN A 20 2.41 8.30 7.60
C GLN A 20 1.04 8.50 7.29
N ALA A 21 0.76 8.92 6.11
CA ALA A 21 -0.57 9.09 5.68
C ALA A 21 -1.23 7.79 5.87
N ALA A 22 -1.94 7.69 6.92
CA ALA A 22 -2.67 6.49 7.19
C ALA A 22 -3.67 6.34 6.10
N MET A 23 -3.64 5.24 5.43
CA MET A 23 -4.64 4.96 4.45
C MET A 23 -5.99 4.87 5.12
N SER A 24 -7.01 5.37 4.46
CA SER A 24 -8.35 5.20 4.97
C SER A 24 -8.68 3.72 4.99
N PRO A 25 -9.59 3.31 5.86
CA PRO A 25 -9.99 1.90 5.89
C PRO A 25 -10.51 1.40 4.55
N GLN A 26 -11.16 2.27 3.80
CA GLN A 26 -11.65 1.88 2.49
C GLN A 26 -10.51 1.65 1.52
N MET A 27 -9.53 2.52 1.54
CA MET A 27 -8.38 2.36 0.67
C MET A 27 -7.64 1.09 1.02
N GLU A 28 -7.49 0.82 2.30
CA GLU A 28 -6.82 -0.39 2.73
C GLU A 28 -7.55 -1.62 2.25
N LYS A 29 -8.87 -1.65 2.40
CA LYS A 29 -9.65 -2.77 1.91
C LYS A 29 -9.52 -2.94 0.41
N THR A 30 -9.53 -1.85 -0.30
CA THR A 30 -9.38 -1.88 -1.75
C THR A 30 -8.04 -2.48 -2.14
N LEU A 31 -6.98 -2.03 -1.50
CA LEU A 31 -5.65 -2.52 -1.84
C LEU A 31 -5.46 -3.97 -1.44
N ILE A 32 -6.07 -4.39 -0.35
CA ILE A 32 -6.04 -5.80 0.03
C ILE A 32 -6.76 -6.62 -1.04
N ALA A 33 -7.88 -6.14 -1.54
CA ALA A 33 -8.59 -6.84 -2.60
C ALA A 33 -7.72 -6.93 -3.85
N VAL A 34 -6.98 -5.88 -4.15
CA VAL A 34 -6.06 -5.87 -5.29
C VAL A 34 -4.96 -6.90 -5.07
N CYS A 35 -4.37 -6.95 -3.88
CA CYS A 35 -3.34 -7.93 -3.56
C CYS A 35 -3.88 -9.35 -3.71
N LYS A 36 -5.07 -9.60 -3.21
CA LYS A 36 -5.65 -10.93 -3.30
C LYS A 36 -5.95 -11.32 -4.75
N ALA A 37 -6.42 -10.37 -5.53
CA ALA A 37 -6.68 -10.64 -6.93
C ALA A 37 -5.39 -10.98 -7.66
N GLY A 38 -4.31 -10.27 -7.32
CA GLY A 38 -3.02 -10.58 -7.92
C GLY A 38 -2.51 -11.96 -7.53
N ALA A 39 -2.83 -12.41 -6.33
CA ALA A 39 -2.38 -13.71 -5.87
C ALA A 39 -3.27 -14.85 -6.36
N SER A 40 -4.40 -14.54 -6.97
CA SER A 40 -5.35 -15.55 -7.37
C SER A 40 -4.95 -16.32 -8.62
N ASN A 41 -4.05 -15.77 -9.40
CA ASN A 41 -3.65 -16.32 -10.70
C ASN A 41 -4.83 -16.47 -11.66
N ASN A 42 -5.87 -15.70 -11.44
CA ASN A 42 -7.04 -15.71 -12.29
C ASN A 42 -7.15 -14.35 -12.96
N VAL A 43 -6.82 -14.32 -14.24
CA VAL A 43 -6.77 -13.06 -14.97
C VAL A 43 -8.14 -12.40 -15.05
N VAL A 44 -9.19 -13.20 -15.16
CA VAL A 44 -10.54 -12.65 -15.24
C VAL A 44 -10.90 -11.96 -13.92
N THR A 45 -10.65 -12.64 -12.80
CA THR A 45 -10.89 -12.06 -11.50
C THR A 45 -10.02 -10.82 -11.28
N PHE A 46 -8.76 -10.92 -11.70
CA PHE A 46 -7.84 -9.82 -11.58
C PHE A 46 -8.34 -8.58 -12.31
N ASN A 47 -8.70 -8.74 -13.58
CA ASN A 47 -9.20 -7.64 -14.36
C ASN A 47 -10.51 -7.10 -13.82
N GLY A 48 -11.38 -8.00 -13.35
CA GLY A 48 -12.65 -7.59 -12.78
C GLY A 48 -12.46 -6.75 -11.52
N THR A 49 -11.54 -7.15 -10.67
CA THR A 49 -11.25 -6.42 -9.46
C THR A 49 -10.72 -5.02 -9.78
N MET A 50 -9.82 -4.94 -10.76
CA MET A 50 -9.26 -3.64 -11.13
C MET A 50 -10.36 -2.72 -11.67
N LYS A 51 -11.32 -3.27 -12.40
CA LYS A 51 -12.41 -2.48 -12.91
C LYS A 51 -13.38 -2.08 -11.80
N GLU A 52 -13.66 -3.01 -10.92
CA GLU A 52 -14.62 -2.78 -9.86
C GLU A 52 -14.18 -1.63 -8.96
N TYR A 53 -12.92 -1.61 -8.63
CA TYR A 53 -12.37 -0.58 -7.74
C TYR A 53 -11.76 0.59 -8.49
N ARG A 54 -11.89 0.57 -9.82
CA ARG A 54 -11.36 1.66 -10.66
C ARG A 54 -9.90 1.93 -10.39
N ILE A 55 -9.11 0.86 -10.38
CA ILE A 55 -7.69 0.96 -10.06
C ILE A 55 -6.94 1.52 -11.24
N ASN A 56 -6.16 2.54 -10.98
CA ASN A 56 -5.24 3.05 -11.97
C ASN A 56 -3.97 2.21 -11.90
N LYS A 57 -3.86 1.24 -12.78
CA LYS A 57 -2.77 0.28 -12.70
C LYS A 57 -1.40 0.92 -12.82
N GLN A 58 -1.30 1.94 -13.62
CA GLN A 58 -0.01 2.60 -13.82
C GLN A 58 0.47 3.31 -12.56
N ARG A 59 -0.47 3.78 -11.76
CA ARG A 59 -0.11 4.49 -10.54
C ARG A 59 -0.04 3.58 -9.33
N VAL A 60 -0.88 2.58 -9.29
CA VAL A 60 -1.00 1.75 -8.09
C VAL A 60 0.01 0.61 -8.08
N PHE A 61 0.12 -0.10 -9.19
CA PHE A 61 0.93 -1.31 -9.20
C PHE A 61 2.39 -1.10 -8.82
N PRO A 62 3.07 -0.07 -9.33
CA PRO A 62 4.47 0.11 -8.96
C PRO A 62 4.69 0.48 -7.50
N ARG A 63 3.67 0.98 -6.85
CA ARG A 63 3.79 1.44 -5.46
C ARG A 63 3.23 0.46 -4.45
N LEU A 64 2.47 -0.51 -4.92
CA LEU A 64 1.76 -1.40 -4.02
C LEU A 64 2.70 -2.42 -3.40
N VAL A 65 2.63 -2.52 -2.08
CA VAL A 65 3.40 -3.49 -1.33
C VAL A 65 2.40 -4.35 -0.58
N CYS A 66 2.44 -5.65 -0.86
CA CYS A 66 1.54 -6.60 -0.23
C CYS A 66 2.34 -7.47 0.72
N ASN A 67 2.06 -7.39 2.01
CA ASN A 67 2.75 -8.20 3.02
C ASN A 67 4.26 -8.13 2.88
N ASP A 68 4.76 -6.88 2.79
CA ASP A 68 6.18 -6.59 2.72
C ASP A 68 6.85 -7.04 1.42
N GLN A 69 6.07 -7.35 0.41
CA GLN A 69 6.60 -7.70 -0.90
C GLN A 69 6.00 -6.76 -1.93
N SER A 70 6.74 -6.47 -2.98
CA SER A 70 6.14 -5.72 -4.08
C SER A 70 4.99 -6.53 -4.63
N PHE A 71 4.06 -5.86 -5.29
CA PHE A 71 2.88 -6.55 -5.81
C PHE A 71 3.29 -7.69 -6.74
N HIS A 72 4.25 -7.44 -7.62
CA HIS A 72 4.74 -8.46 -8.52
C HIS A 72 5.35 -9.64 -7.77
N GLN A 73 6.20 -9.35 -6.82
CA GLN A 73 6.84 -10.40 -6.02
C GLN A 73 5.82 -11.17 -5.21
N PHE A 74 4.83 -10.48 -4.68
CA PHE A 74 3.78 -11.11 -3.92
C PHE A 74 3.00 -12.10 -4.78
N ALA A 75 2.67 -11.70 -6.01
CA ALA A 75 1.98 -12.59 -6.93
C ALA A 75 2.83 -13.82 -7.24
N LEU A 76 4.12 -13.62 -7.49
CA LEU A 76 5.01 -14.74 -7.78
C LEU A 76 5.11 -15.69 -6.60
N SER A 77 5.20 -15.17 -5.38
CA SER A 77 5.34 -16.01 -4.21
C SER A 77 4.08 -16.83 -3.94
N ASN A 78 2.97 -16.43 -4.51
CA ASN A 78 1.73 -17.17 -4.42
C ASN A 78 1.47 -18.06 -5.62
N GLY A 79 2.46 -18.18 -6.49
CA GLY A 79 2.32 -19.03 -7.66
C GLY A 79 1.42 -18.45 -8.74
N ALA A 80 1.18 -17.15 -8.68
CA ALA A 80 0.26 -16.51 -9.61
C ALA A 80 1.01 -15.97 -10.82
N ASP A 81 1.52 -16.86 -11.64
CA ASP A 81 2.37 -16.47 -12.77
C ASP A 81 1.65 -15.62 -13.79
N ARG A 82 0.39 -15.90 -14.02
CA ARG A 82 -0.36 -15.16 -15.05
C ARG A 82 -0.63 -13.74 -14.63
N THR A 83 -1.06 -13.55 -13.38
CA THR A 83 -1.30 -12.21 -12.90
C THR A 83 0.02 -11.47 -12.71
N ALA A 84 1.07 -12.18 -12.29
CA ALA A 84 2.37 -11.57 -12.15
C ALA A 84 2.86 -10.99 -13.46
N ALA A 85 2.63 -11.72 -14.56
CA ALA A 85 3.02 -11.23 -15.87
C ALA A 85 2.29 -9.94 -16.22
N LYS A 86 1.03 -9.84 -15.83
CA LYS A 86 0.28 -8.62 -16.09
C LYS A 86 0.75 -7.47 -15.21
N ILE A 87 1.09 -7.76 -13.98
CA ILE A 87 1.58 -6.76 -13.06
C ILE A 87 2.92 -6.23 -13.52
N GLU A 88 3.75 -7.13 -14.03
CA GLU A 88 5.09 -6.76 -14.46
C GLU A 88 5.08 -5.67 -15.51
N ARG A 89 4.10 -5.69 -16.37
CA ARG A 89 4.01 -4.66 -17.41
C ARG A 89 3.92 -3.26 -16.84
N TYR A 90 3.37 -3.14 -15.66
CA TYR A 90 3.22 -1.84 -15.02
C TYR A 90 4.35 -1.56 -14.03
N SER A 91 4.96 -2.61 -13.50
CA SER A 91 6.01 -2.45 -12.53
C SER A 91 7.33 -2.08 -13.15
N LEU A 92 7.64 -2.71 -14.25
CA LEU A 92 8.91 -2.47 -14.88
C LEU A 92 8.88 -1.30 -15.83
N GLY A 93 7.75 -0.99 -16.38
CA GLY A 93 7.59 0.14 -17.22
C GLY A 93 8.84 0.61 -17.93
N THR A 94 8.73 1.72 -18.58
CA THR A 94 9.88 2.33 -19.21
C THR A 94 10.46 3.42 -18.33
N VAL A 95 10.05 3.44 -17.08
CA VAL A 95 10.46 4.48 -16.18
C VAL A 95 11.88 4.22 -15.70
N THR A 96 12.72 5.22 -15.77
CA THR A 96 14.07 5.06 -15.29
C THR A 96 14.09 5.19 -13.78
N ILE A 97 15.18 4.78 -13.18
CA ILE A 97 15.34 4.89 -11.75
C ILE A 97 15.23 6.33 -11.30
N GLN A 98 15.73 7.23 -12.11
CA GLN A 98 15.63 8.65 -11.79
C GLN A 98 14.20 9.12 -11.77
N ASP A 99 13.41 8.67 -12.73
CA ASP A 99 12.00 9.05 -12.76
C ASP A 99 11.30 8.54 -11.52
N ILE A 100 11.63 7.34 -11.10
CA ILE A 100 11.03 6.78 -9.91
C ILE A 100 11.41 7.63 -8.69
N THR A 101 12.65 8.00 -8.59
CA THR A 101 13.12 8.76 -7.48
C THR A 101 12.46 10.13 -7.41
N MET A 102 12.24 10.73 -8.55
CA MET A 102 11.65 12.06 -8.58
C MET A 102 10.15 12.03 -8.42
N ASN A 103 9.51 10.98 -8.90
CA ASN A 103 8.06 10.93 -8.89
C ASN A 103 7.48 10.29 -7.66
N TYR A 104 8.26 9.50 -6.95
CA TYR A 104 7.75 8.81 -5.80
C TYR A 104 8.39 9.37 -4.56
N SER A 105 7.61 10.07 -3.78
CA SER A 105 8.09 10.43 -2.46
C SER A 105 7.75 9.26 -1.56
N ASP A 106 8.35 9.25 -0.41
CA ASP A 106 8.19 8.13 0.49
C ASP A 106 6.76 7.89 0.89
N ASP A 107 5.95 8.93 0.88
CA ASP A 107 4.56 8.78 1.26
C ASP A 107 3.71 8.21 0.14
N GLN A 108 4.32 7.90 -0.99
CA GLN A 108 3.58 7.36 -2.12
C GLN A 108 3.54 5.84 -2.13
N ILE A 109 4.17 5.21 -1.19
CA ILE A 109 4.14 3.76 -1.12
C ILE A 109 2.82 3.31 -0.53
N LEU A 110 2.19 2.36 -1.18
CA LEU A 110 0.91 1.84 -0.74
C LEU A 110 1.15 0.45 -0.16
N ALA A 111 1.35 0.38 1.14
CA ALA A 111 1.66 -0.87 1.78
C ALA A 111 0.46 -1.40 2.55
N VAL A 112 0.12 -2.64 2.34
CA VAL A 112 -0.95 -3.30 3.09
C VAL A 112 -0.46 -4.65 3.57
N ASN A 113 -0.99 -5.05 4.70
CA ASN A 113 -0.69 -6.35 5.28
C ASN A 113 -2.00 -7.02 5.63
N TYR A 114 -2.07 -8.32 5.38
CA TYR A 114 -3.29 -9.05 5.76
C TYR A 114 -3.00 -10.53 5.95
#